data_299036ee2bd8afbac0589f48d5966589
#
_entry.id   299036ee2bd8afbac0589f48d5966589
#
_cell.length_a   1.000
_cell.length_b   1.000
_cell.length_c   1.000
_cell.angle_alpha   90.00
_cell.angle_beta   90.00
_cell.angle_gamma   90.00
#
_symmetry.space_group_name_H-M   'P 1'
#
loop_
_entity.id
_entity.type
_entity.pdbx_description
1 polymer ?
#
loop_
_entity_poly.entity_id
_entity_poly.type
_entity_poly.pdbx_seq_one_letter_code
_entity_poly.pdbx_strand_id
1 'polypeptide(L)'
;VTDPAEKSVCVIIAAKNASETIGLAIASALREAEVAEVVVIDDGSTDGTAIAAAKADDGSGRLIVREFEKNRGPAAARNHAIEISKAPLIGILDADDFFFPGRFAALLAADDWDFVADNIAFVSADTVPDAHARLDHFDAKPRFLDLAAFVEGNISKRGVRRGEIGFLKPLMRRSFLDAHDLRYNEALRLGEDYDLYVRALAHQARYKIIHSCGYGAVVRSDSLSGRHRTEDLRRLYEADRTILAKGGLSSAHAAVIRRHEQHIRDRYELRHFLDIKAQSGLLSAAAYALSHPFAAPAIAGGILADKTERFRKRSTTTIAHPGANGLRYLLQAAPE
;
A
#
# COMPACT_ATOMS: atom_id res chain seq x y z
N VAL A 1 8.47 32.20 6.37
CA VAL A 1 8.51 31.76 4.96
C VAL A 1 9.40 30.53 4.94
N THR A 2 8.84 29.34 4.79
CA THR A 2 9.61 28.08 4.64
C THR A 2 10.41 28.14 3.33
N ASP A 3 11.67 27.71 3.39
CA ASP A 3 12.55 27.62 2.23
C ASP A 3 11.89 26.72 1.16
N PRO A 4 11.78 27.15 -0.10
CA PRO A 4 11.29 26.31 -1.20
C PRO A 4 12.02 24.98 -1.31
N ALA A 5 13.30 24.90 -0.94
CA ALA A 5 14.08 23.68 -0.90
C ALA A 5 13.53 22.65 0.10
N GLU A 6 12.94 23.08 1.23
CA GLU A 6 12.33 22.20 2.23
C GLU A 6 11.02 21.56 1.78
N LYS A 7 10.43 22.04 0.69
CA LYS A 7 9.18 21.53 0.08
C LYS A 7 9.41 20.69 -1.17
N SER A 8 10.68 20.45 -1.55
CA SER A 8 10.97 19.65 -2.73
C SER A 8 10.71 18.17 -2.47
N VAL A 9 10.11 17.50 -3.47
CA VAL A 9 9.65 16.09 -3.38
C VAL A 9 10.50 15.23 -4.28
N CYS A 10 10.95 14.08 -3.75
CA CYS A 10 11.36 12.93 -4.55
C CYS A 10 10.19 11.96 -4.67
N VAL A 11 9.78 11.65 -5.89
CA VAL A 11 8.84 10.55 -6.16
C VAL A 11 9.64 9.28 -6.43
N ILE A 12 9.42 8.25 -5.62
CA ILE A 12 10.04 6.93 -5.79
C ILE A 12 9.07 5.96 -6.46
N ILE A 13 9.55 5.25 -7.49
CA ILE A 13 8.79 4.27 -8.27
C ILE A 13 9.55 2.96 -8.30
N ALA A 14 9.02 1.92 -7.66
CA ALA A 14 9.50 0.55 -7.82
C ALA A 14 8.75 -0.10 -8.99
N ALA A 15 9.47 -0.55 -10.00
CA ALA A 15 8.88 -1.08 -11.23
C ALA A 15 9.30 -2.53 -11.48
N LYS A 16 8.34 -3.37 -11.89
CA LYS A 16 8.60 -4.74 -12.32
C LYS A 16 7.64 -5.14 -13.42
N ASN A 17 8.16 -5.38 -14.63
CA ASN A 17 7.39 -5.70 -15.82
C ASN A 17 6.21 -4.73 -16.02
N ALA A 18 6.55 -3.44 -16.12
CA ALA A 18 5.62 -2.32 -16.20
C ALA A 18 5.83 -1.46 -17.47
N SER A 19 6.38 -2.02 -18.54
CA SER A 19 6.74 -1.29 -19.77
C SER A 19 5.58 -0.53 -20.39
N GLU A 20 4.32 -1.04 -20.23
CA GLU A 20 3.11 -0.41 -20.77
C GLU A 20 2.58 0.75 -19.91
N THR A 21 2.94 0.81 -18.62
CA THR A 21 2.30 1.73 -17.65
C THR A 21 3.26 2.77 -17.08
N ILE A 22 4.54 2.42 -16.97
CA ILE A 22 5.57 3.25 -16.32
C ILE A 22 5.65 4.67 -16.90
N GLY A 23 5.39 4.83 -18.20
CA GLY A 23 5.41 6.14 -18.87
C GLY A 23 4.36 7.10 -18.32
N LEU A 24 3.14 6.61 -18.06
CA LEU A 24 2.07 7.41 -17.46
C LEU A 24 2.43 7.81 -16.02
N ALA A 25 2.95 6.87 -15.23
CA ALA A 25 3.37 7.13 -13.86
C ALA A 25 4.42 8.24 -13.79
N ILE A 26 5.50 8.12 -14.58
CA ILE A 26 6.58 9.12 -14.64
C ILE A 26 6.06 10.47 -15.12
N ALA A 27 5.30 10.51 -16.21
CA ALA A 27 4.76 11.76 -16.75
C ALA A 27 3.84 12.47 -15.75
N SER A 28 3.05 11.72 -14.98
CA SER A 28 2.18 12.27 -13.94
C SER A 28 2.99 12.89 -12.79
N ALA A 29 4.12 12.29 -12.42
CA ALA A 29 5.00 12.80 -11.38
C ALA A 29 5.80 14.03 -11.85
N LEU A 30 6.37 13.99 -13.06
CA LEU A 30 7.14 15.10 -13.62
C LEU A 30 6.30 16.37 -13.87
N ARG A 31 4.99 16.22 -14.03
CA ARG A 31 4.06 17.35 -14.20
C ARG A 31 3.87 18.18 -12.93
N GLU A 32 4.12 17.61 -11.76
CA GLU A 32 3.98 18.31 -10.48
C GLU A 32 5.16 19.27 -10.26
N ALA A 33 4.87 20.54 -9.94
CA ALA A 33 5.87 21.58 -9.81
C ALA A 33 6.80 21.37 -8.60
N GLU A 34 6.31 20.74 -7.56
CA GLU A 34 7.03 20.46 -6.31
C GLU A 34 7.98 19.27 -6.43
N VAL A 35 7.88 18.49 -7.50
CA VAL A 35 8.73 17.31 -7.72
C VAL A 35 10.08 17.75 -8.25
N ALA A 36 11.12 17.56 -7.46
CA ALA A 36 12.52 17.84 -7.80
C ALA A 36 13.23 16.58 -8.36
N GLU A 37 12.79 15.39 -7.97
CA GLU A 37 13.38 14.13 -8.37
C GLU A 37 12.30 13.08 -8.63
N VAL A 38 12.42 12.31 -9.70
CA VAL A 38 11.67 11.07 -9.94
C VAL A 38 12.69 9.94 -10.05
N VAL A 39 12.69 9.04 -9.07
CA VAL A 39 13.64 7.92 -9.00
C VAL A 39 12.90 6.61 -9.26
N VAL A 40 13.19 6.02 -10.42
CA VAL A 40 12.67 4.73 -10.85
C VAL A 40 13.70 3.65 -10.61
N ILE A 41 13.32 2.60 -9.88
CA ILE A 41 14.13 1.39 -9.75
C ILE A 41 13.41 0.25 -10.46
N ASP A 42 13.99 -0.18 -11.57
CA ASP A 42 13.55 -1.39 -12.26
C ASP A 42 14.09 -2.62 -11.52
N ASP A 43 13.20 -3.38 -10.93
CA ASP A 43 13.51 -4.55 -10.09
C ASP A 43 13.74 -5.82 -10.95
N GLY A 44 14.66 -5.71 -11.91
CA GLY A 44 15.07 -6.79 -12.81
C GLY A 44 13.95 -7.23 -13.75
N SER A 45 13.31 -6.30 -14.46
CA SER A 45 12.28 -6.60 -15.47
C SER A 45 12.84 -7.31 -16.70
N THR A 46 11.96 -7.94 -17.47
CA THR A 46 12.27 -8.67 -18.69
C THR A 46 11.50 -8.17 -19.92
N ASP A 47 10.70 -7.11 -19.74
CA ASP A 47 9.77 -6.58 -20.76
C ASP A 47 10.19 -5.22 -21.34
N GLY A 48 11.38 -4.71 -20.98
CA GLY A 48 11.87 -3.40 -21.42
C GLY A 48 11.37 -2.23 -20.57
N THR A 49 10.95 -2.46 -19.35
CA THR A 49 10.48 -1.42 -18.39
C THR A 49 11.48 -0.28 -18.26
N ALA A 50 12.78 -0.55 -18.06
CA ALA A 50 13.79 0.50 -17.91
C ALA A 50 13.92 1.38 -19.17
N ILE A 51 13.82 0.78 -20.35
CA ILE A 51 13.81 1.53 -21.62
C ILE A 51 12.58 2.42 -21.74
N ALA A 52 11.41 1.88 -21.36
CA ALA A 52 10.16 2.65 -21.36
C ALA A 52 10.21 3.80 -20.34
N ALA A 53 10.80 3.57 -19.16
CA ALA A 53 11.02 4.59 -18.15
C ALA A 53 11.92 5.73 -18.65
N ALA A 54 13.07 5.39 -19.26
CA ALA A 54 13.99 6.38 -19.80
C ALA A 54 13.38 7.22 -20.94
N LYS A 55 12.49 6.63 -21.75
CA LYS A 55 11.76 7.35 -22.80
C LYS A 55 10.73 8.36 -22.27
N ALA A 56 10.32 8.24 -21.01
CA ALA A 56 9.37 9.15 -20.39
C ALA A 56 10.03 10.41 -19.78
N ASP A 57 11.35 10.58 -19.97
CA ASP A 57 12.06 11.79 -19.56
C ASP A 57 11.52 13.02 -20.32
N ASP A 58 11.18 14.07 -19.57
CA ASP A 58 10.71 15.35 -20.12
C ASP A 58 11.87 16.31 -20.47
N GLY A 59 13.11 15.88 -20.31
CA GLY A 59 14.31 16.69 -20.52
C GLY A 59 14.63 17.67 -19.40
N SER A 60 13.89 17.64 -18.30
CA SER A 60 14.14 18.52 -17.13
C SER A 60 15.36 18.10 -16.29
N GLY A 61 15.89 16.91 -16.51
CA GLY A 61 16.97 16.34 -15.71
C GLY A 61 16.56 15.84 -14.33
N ARG A 62 15.25 15.75 -14.06
CA ARG A 62 14.69 15.28 -12.77
C ARG A 62 14.53 13.76 -12.69
N LEU A 63 14.55 13.06 -13.82
CA LEU A 63 14.36 11.61 -13.89
C LEU A 63 15.67 10.86 -13.68
N ILE A 64 15.65 9.90 -12.76
CA ILE A 64 16.74 8.97 -12.48
C ILE A 64 16.21 7.56 -12.64
N VAL A 65 16.76 6.78 -13.57
CA VAL A 65 16.41 5.36 -13.76
C VAL A 65 17.60 4.50 -13.33
N ARG A 66 17.34 3.48 -12.53
CA ARG A 66 18.32 2.46 -12.13
C ARG A 66 17.72 1.08 -12.28
N GLU A 67 18.54 0.09 -12.55
CA GLU A 67 18.13 -1.28 -12.77
C GLU A 67 18.82 -2.22 -11.78
N PHE A 68 18.08 -3.17 -11.22
CA PHE A 68 18.65 -4.31 -10.52
C PHE A 68 18.89 -5.46 -11.52
N GLU A 69 20.01 -6.16 -11.40
CA GLU A 69 20.28 -7.35 -12.21
C GLU A 69 19.25 -8.46 -12.04
N LYS A 70 18.62 -8.53 -10.85
CA LYS A 70 17.61 -9.53 -10.50
C LYS A 70 16.58 -8.94 -9.56
N ASN A 71 15.39 -9.56 -9.53
CA ASN A 71 14.32 -9.18 -8.64
C ASN A 71 14.73 -9.30 -7.17
N ARG A 72 14.63 -8.17 -6.42
CA ARG A 72 14.88 -8.07 -4.98
C ARG A 72 13.62 -7.71 -4.19
N GLY A 73 12.53 -7.40 -4.88
CA GLY A 73 11.25 -7.01 -4.31
C GLY A 73 11.04 -5.50 -4.17
N PRO A 74 9.77 -5.07 -4.03
CA PRO A 74 9.42 -3.64 -4.01
C PRO A 74 10.04 -2.89 -2.82
N ALA A 75 10.18 -3.52 -1.67
CA ALA A 75 10.82 -2.94 -0.49
C ALA A 75 12.28 -2.57 -0.75
N ALA A 76 13.07 -3.48 -1.35
CA ALA A 76 14.47 -3.22 -1.70
C ALA A 76 14.59 -2.11 -2.76
N ALA A 77 13.70 -2.10 -3.76
CA ALA A 77 13.69 -1.07 -4.79
C ALA A 77 13.37 0.32 -4.19
N ARG A 78 12.35 0.41 -3.31
CA ARG A 78 12.01 1.67 -2.64
C ARG A 78 13.12 2.13 -1.68
N ASN A 79 13.74 1.23 -0.93
CA ASN A 79 14.89 1.58 -0.07
C ASN A 79 16.05 2.14 -0.88
N HIS A 80 16.39 1.51 -2.00
CA HIS A 80 17.46 2.01 -2.87
C HIS A 80 17.11 3.38 -3.48
N ALA A 81 15.86 3.60 -3.88
CA ALA A 81 15.42 4.92 -4.35
C ALA A 81 15.53 6.00 -3.25
N ILE A 82 15.18 5.67 -1.99
CA ILE A 82 15.35 6.57 -0.84
C ILE A 82 16.83 6.89 -0.63
N GLU A 83 17.71 5.91 -0.74
CA GLU A 83 19.16 6.04 -0.52
C GLU A 83 19.81 6.98 -1.53
N ILE A 84 19.49 6.83 -2.82
CA ILE A 84 20.14 7.62 -3.89
C ILE A 84 19.51 9.00 -4.12
N SER A 85 18.31 9.26 -3.57
CA SER A 85 17.61 10.55 -3.69
C SER A 85 18.02 11.52 -2.57
N LYS A 86 17.78 12.82 -2.79
CA LYS A 86 18.23 13.89 -1.89
C LYS A 86 17.11 14.76 -1.34
N ALA A 87 15.96 14.82 -2.03
CA ALA A 87 14.86 15.70 -1.61
C ALA A 87 14.39 15.39 -0.18
N PRO A 88 14.02 16.42 0.59
CA PRO A 88 13.60 16.28 2.00
C PRO A 88 12.26 15.54 2.16
N LEU A 89 11.47 15.44 1.11
CA LEU A 89 10.18 14.79 1.12
C LEU A 89 10.17 13.63 0.13
N ILE A 90 9.56 12.51 0.54
CA ILE A 90 9.50 11.28 -0.25
C ILE A 90 8.04 10.95 -0.53
N GLY A 91 7.67 10.96 -1.80
CA GLY A 91 6.37 10.49 -2.29
C GLY A 91 6.49 9.12 -2.95
N ILE A 92 5.47 8.29 -2.83
CA ILE A 92 5.43 6.94 -3.42
C ILE A 92 4.45 6.94 -4.59
N LEU A 93 4.86 6.33 -5.70
CA LEU A 93 4.00 6.04 -6.83
C LEU A 93 4.24 4.61 -7.31
N ASP A 94 3.19 3.83 -7.43
CA ASP A 94 3.29 2.50 -8.03
C ASP A 94 3.40 2.64 -9.57
N ALA A 95 4.15 1.74 -10.22
CA ALA A 95 4.52 1.85 -11.62
C ALA A 95 3.33 1.73 -12.61
N ASP A 96 2.17 1.33 -12.12
CA ASP A 96 0.92 1.17 -12.87
C ASP A 96 -0.18 2.17 -12.48
N ASP A 97 0.17 3.13 -11.59
CA ASP A 97 -0.72 4.18 -11.08
C ASP A 97 -0.31 5.57 -11.59
N PHE A 98 -1.02 6.62 -11.20
CA PHE A 98 -0.71 7.99 -11.59
C PHE A 98 -1.14 9.01 -10.55
N PHE A 99 -0.59 10.22 -10.62
CA PHE A 99 -1.05 11.37 -9.83
C PHE A 99 -2.04 12.21 -10.62
N PHE A 100 -3.09 12.65 -9.94
CA PHE A 100 -3.91 13.76 -10.42
C PHE A 100 -3.16 15.08 -10.24
N PRO A 101 -3.36 16.07 -11.15
CA PRO A 101 -2.67 17.34 -11.09
C PRO A 101 -2.90 18.10 -9.77
N GLY A 102 -1.81 18.68 -9.23
CA GLY A 102 -1.84 19.50 -8.02
C GLY A 102 -1.87 18.70 -6.71
N ARG A 103 -1.58 17.41 -6.76
CA ARG A 103 -1.53 16.56 -5.56
C ARG A 103 -0.58 17.11 -4.50
N PHE A 104 0.66 17.42 -4.89
CA PHE A 104 1.66 17.86 -3.91
C PHE A 104 1.39 19.26 -3.41
N ALA A 105 0.84 20.16 -4.23
CA ALA A 105 0.38 21.46 -3.76
C ALA A 105 -0.65 21.31 -2.63
N ALA A 106 -1.62 20.43 -2.77
CA ALA A 106 -2.62 20.16 -1.74
C ALA A 106 -2.02 19.53 -0.47
N LEU A 107 -1.13 18.54 -0.61
CA LEU A 107 -0.46 17.89 0.52
C LEU A 107 0.44 18.86 1.30
N LEU A 108 1.17 19.72 0.60
CA LEU A 108 2.10 20.70 1.17
C LEU A 108 1.41 21.96 1.74
N ALA A 109 0.15 22.17 1.43
CA ALA A 109 -0.68 23.19 2.09
C ALA A 109 -1.05 22.77 3.54
N ALA A 110 -0.98 21.48 3.86
CA ALA A 110 -1.15 21.00 5.22
C ALA A 110 0.09 21.30 6.06
N ASP A 111 -0.13 21.60 7.33
CA ASP A 111 0.90 21.83 8.34
C ASP A 111 0.99 20.67 9.34
N ASP A 112 2.00 20.70 10.19
CA ASP A 112 2.13 19.85 11.39
C ASP A 112 1.99 18.34 11.12
N TRP A 113 2.82 17.80 10.24
CA TRP A 113 2.83 16.36 9.89
C TRP A 113 4.25 15.83 9.69
N ASP A 114 4.42 14.54 9.90
CA ASP A 114 5.60 13.75 9.51
C ASP A 114 5.26 12.89 8.27
N PHE A 115 4.00 12.44 8.21
CA PHE A 115 3.38 11.75 7.07
C PHE A 115 2.07 12.47 6.73
N VAL A 116 1.85 12.78 5.46
CA VAL A 116 0.58 13.33 5.00
C VAL A 116 0.08 12.57 3.78
N ALA A 117 -1.17 12.15 3.81
CA ALA A 117 -1.81 11.41 2.73
C ALA A 117 -3.15 12.04 2.35
N ASP A 118 -3.54 11.79 1.13
CA ASP A 118 -4.85 12.10 0.57
C ASP A 118 -5.59 10.82 0.19
N ASN A 119 -6.80 10.97 -0.34
CA ASN A 119 -7.60 9.83 -0.79
C ASN A 119 -7.04 9.21 -2.09
N ILE A 120 -7.43 7.99 -2.35
CA ILE A 120 -7.12 7.25 -3.57
C ILE A 120 -8.43 7.00 -4.34
N ALA A 121 -8.45 7.39 -5.60
CA ALA A 121 -9.50 7.00 -6.53
C ALA A 121 -9.08 5.73 -7.29
N PHE A 122 -9.96 4.73 -7.31
CA PHE A 122 -9.77 3.53 -8.12
C PHE A 122 -10.37 3.75 -9.49
N VAL A 123 -9.52 3.73 -10.52
CA VAL A 123 -9.83 4.09 -11.89
C VAL A 123 -9.66 2.87 -12.78
N SER A 124 -10.60 2.61 -13.71
CA SER A 124 -10.37 1.60 -14.73
C SER A 124 -9.47 2.17 -15.84
N ALA A 125 -8.69 1.31 -16.49
CA ALA A 125 -7.67 1.74 -17.46
C ALA A 125 -8.26 2.55 -18.63
N ASP A 126 -9.48 2.24 -19.05
CA ASP A 126 -10.22 2.93 -20.13
C ASP A 126 -10.72 4.32 -19.71
N THR A 127 -10.82 4.59 -18.40
CA THR A 127 -11.35 5.88 -17.89
C THR A 127 -10.26 6.82 -17.39
N VAL A 128 -8.99 6.42 -17.42
CA VAL A 128 -7.85 7.24 -16.99
C VAL A 128 -7.83 8.64 -17.62
N PRO A 129 -8.06 8.83 -18.95
CA PRO A 129 -8.00 10.14 -19.58
C PRO A 129 -8.96 11.16 -18.99
N ASP A 130 -10.14 10.72 -18.56
CA ASP A 130 -11.22 11.59 -18.06
C ASP A 130 -11.37 11.54 -16.53
N ALA A 131 -10.52 10.77 -15.84
CA ALA A 131 -10.68 10.50 -14.41
C ALA A 131 -10.65 11.77 -13.56
N HIS A 132 -9.81 12.76 -13.92
CA HIS A 132 -9.71 14.01 -13.18
C HIS A 132 -11.03 14.81 -13.17
N ALA A 133 -11.72 14.84 -14.29
CA ALA A 133 -13.02 15.55 -14.40
C ALA A 133 -14.15 14.84 -13.62
N ARG A 134 -13.91 13.60 -13.18
CA ARG A 134 -14.87 12.78 -12.43
C ARG A 134 -14.61 12.72 -10.93
N LEU A 135 -13.55 13.40 -10.44
CA LEU A 135 -13.28 13.42 -9.00
C LEU A 135 -14.42 14.11 -8.25
N ASP A 136 -14.87 13.45 -7.17
CA ASP A 136 -15.81 14.07 -6.25
C ASP A 136 -15.12 15.20 -5.47
N HIS A 137 -15.89 16.20 -5.08
CA HIS A 137 -15.40 17.22 -4.17
C HIS A 137 -15.30 16.63 -2.77
N PHE A 138 -14.13 16.74 -2.16
CA PHE A 138 -13.90 16.29 -0.78
C PHE A 138 -13.76 17.50 0.13
N ASP A 139 -14.60 17.57 1.16
CA ASP A 139 -14.47 18.56 2.21
C ASP A 139 -13.15 18.37 2.97
N ALA A 140 -12.30 19.37 2.94
CA ALA A 140 -10.96 19.31 3.50
C ALA A 140 -11.00 19.44 5.03
N LYS A 141 -11.42 18.39 5.74
CA LYS A 141 -11.26 18.28 7.19
C LYS A 141 -10.07 17.38 7.52
N PRO A 142 -8.86 17.93 7.68
CA PRO A 142 -7.69 17.14 8.03
C PRO A 142 -7.89 16.41 9.36
N ARG A 143 -7.47 15.16 9.43
CA ARG A 143 -7.47 14.37 10.66
C ARG A 143 -6.14 13.65 10.83
N PHE A 144 -5.74 13.45 12.09
CA PHE A 144 -4.63 12.57 12.39
C PHE A 144 -5.09 11.11 12.45
N LEU A 145 -4.27 10.23 11.93
CA LEU A 145 -4.44 8.80 11.98
C LEU A 145 -3.53 8.26 13.09
N ASP A 146 -4.11 7.70 14.13
CA ASP A 146 -3.35 7.04 15.18
C ASP A 146 -3.05 5.56 14.83
N LEU A 147 -2.14 4.95 15.59
CA LEU A 147 -1.73 3.57 15.38
C LEU A 147 -2.90 2.57 15.48
N ALA A 148 -3.80 2.77 16.43
CA ALA A 148 -4.92 1.86 16.63
C ALA A 148 -5.88 1.90 15.45
N ALA A 149 -6.28 3.10 15.01
CA ALA A 149 -7.15 3.30 13.86
C ALA A 149 -6.51 2.77 12.57
N PHE A 150 -5.19 2.98 12.39
CA PHE A 150 -4.45 2.48 11.25
C PHE A 150 -4.46 0.94 11.21
N VAL A 151 -4.08 0.28 12.30
CA VAL A 151 -4.02 -1.19 12.35
C VAL A 151 -5.41 -1.80 12.23
N GLU A 152 -6.43 -1.27 12.93
CA GLU A 152 -7.81 -1.75 12.82
C GLU A 152 -8.41 -1.58 11.42
N GLY A 153 -8.05 -0.51 10.71
CA GLY A 153 -8.44 -0.27 9.34
C GLY A 153 -7.87 -1.30 8.34
N ASN A 154 -6.85 -2.07 8.74
CA ASN A 154 -6.26 -3.15 7.94
C ASN A 154 -6.79 -4.55 8.31
N ILE A 155 -7.59 -4.67 9.38
CA ILE A 155 -8.24 -5.93 9.77
C ILE A 155 -9.56 -6.07 9.02
N SER A 156 -9.67 -7.10 8.18
CA SER A 156 -10.92 -7.38 7.45
C SER A 156 -12.02 -7.81 8.39
N LYS A 157 -13.15 -7.11 8.41
CA LYS A 157 -14.34 -7.46 9.20
C LYS A 157 -15.40 -8.05 8.27
N ARG A 158 -16.08 -9.12 8.73
CA ARG A 158 -17.14 -9.79 7.96
C ARG A 158 -18.31 -8.83 7.72
N GLY A 159 -18.76 -8.70 6.47
CA GLY A 159 -19.91 -7.84 6.12
C GLY A 159 -19.58 -6.34 6.07
N VAL A 160 -18.38 -5.95 6.43
CA VAL A 160 -17.89 -4.57 6.29
C VAL A 160 -16.94 -4.51 5.09
N ARG A 161 -17.12 -3.49 4.25
CA ARG A 161 -16.19 -3.25 3.15
C ARG A 161 -14.79 -3.07 3.72
N ARG A 162 -13.82 -3.77 3.17
CA ARG A 162 -12.43 -3.73 3.60
C ARG A 162 -11.89 -2.31 3.44
N GLY A 163 -11.64 -1.63 4.57
CA GLY A 163 -10.88 -0.39 4.59
C GLY A 163 -9.40 -0.76 4.58
N GLU A 164 -8.78 -0.73 3.42
CA GLU A 164 -7.35 -1.04 3.29
C GLU A 164 -6.54 0.24 3.44
N ILE A 165 -6.58 0.86 4.64
CA ILE A 165 -5.87 2.11 4.93
C ILE A 165 -4.35 1.98 4.68
N GLY A 166 -3.80 0.77 4.74
CA GLY A 166 -2.42 0.48 4.35
C GLY A 166 -2.08 0.76 2.89
N PHE A 167 -3.07 0.93 2.02
CA PHE A 167 -2.86 1.36 0.63
C PHE A 167 -2.59 2.85 0.48
N LEU A 168 -2.81 3.67 1.51
CA LEU A 168 -2.48 5.09 1.45
C LEU A 168 -1.03 5.29 1.01
N LYS A 169 -0.81 6.30 0.18
CA LYS A 169 0.51 6.65 -0.36
C LYS A 169 0.91 8.03 0.18
N PRO A 170 1.40 8.10 1.43
CA PRO A 170 1.76 9.36 2.03
C PRO A 170 2.98 10.01 1.39
N LEU A 171 3.02 11.32 1.45
CA LEU A 171 4.24 12.09 1.41
C LEU A 171 4.89 12.02 2.79
N MET A 172 6.16 11.66 2.86
CA MET A 172 6.90 11.38 4.10
C MET A 172 8.07 12.33 4.26
N ARG A 173 8.32 12.81 5.48
CA ARG A 173 9.53 13.57 5.80
C ARG A 173 10.72 12.62 5.90
N ARG A 174 11.74 12.85 5.07
CA ARG A 174 13.01 12.11 5.12
C ARG A 174 13.66 12.20 6.50
N SER A 175 13.66 13.39 7.10
CA SER A 175 14.24 13.62 8.43
C SER A 175 13.60 12.74 9.51
N PHE A 176 12.29 12.48 9.44
CA PHE A 176 11.62 11.56 10.35
C PHE A 176 12.05 10.11 10.12
N LEU A 177 12.11 9.68 8.85
CA LEU A 177 12.58 8.34 8.50
C LEU A 177 14.01 8.09 8.99
N ASP A 178 14.89 9.06 8.78
CA ASP A 178 16.30 8.96 9.15
C ASP A 178 16.50 9.01 10.67
N ALA A 179 15.79 9.89 11.39
CA ALA A 179 15.87 10.01 12.84
C ALA A 179 15.46 8.73 13.59
N HIS A 180 14.59 7.92 12.98
CA HIS A 180 14.08 6.68 13.57
C HIS A 180 14.57 5.41 12.86
N ASP A 181 15.55 5.53 11.96
CA ASP A 181 16.08 4.42 11.16
C ASP A 181 14.97 3.60 10.48
N LEU A 182 14.00 4.30 9.90
CA LEU A 182 12.86 3.69 9.24
C LEU A 182 13.14 3.48 7.75
N ARG A 183 13.12 2.21 7.34
CA ARG A 183 13.21 1.76 5.95
C ARG A 183 12.18 0.66 5.73
N TYR A 184 11.85 0.38 4.49
CA TYR A 184 11.00 -0.76 4.15
C TYR A 184 11.66 -2.06 4.60
N ASN A 185 10.85 -2.98 5.12
CA ASN A 185 11.32 -4.32 5.50
C ASN A 185 11.45 -5.18 4.23
N GLU A 186 12.69 -5.42 3.79
CA GLU A 186 12.99 -6.17 2.55
C GLU A 186 12.61 -7.66 2.63
N ALA A 187 12.32 -8.18 3.81
CA ALA A 187 11.74 -9.51 3.94
C ALA A 187 10.27 -9.57 3.48
N LEU A 188 9.58 -8.42 3.39
CA LEU A 188 8.20 -8.34 2.96
C LEU A 188 8.11 -8.07 1.46
N ARG A 189 7.36 -8.92 0.77
CA ARG A 189 6.94 -8.71 -0.61
C ARG A 189 5.56 -8.06 -0.70
N LEU A 190 4.81 -8.16 0.37
CA LEU A 190 3.44 -7.66 0.50
C LEU A 190 3.22 -7.19 1.93
N GLY A 191 2.55 -6.01 2.07
CA GLY A 191 2.35 -5.38 3.36
C GLY A 191 3.56 -4.60 3.87
N GLU A 192 4.53 -4.32 3.00
CA GLU A 192 5.71 -3.51 3.31
C GLU A 192 5.34 -2.07 3.67
N ASP A 193 4.31 -1.50 3.01
CA ASP A 193 3.75 -0.18 3.33
C ASP A 193 3.11 -0.20 4.73
N TYR A 194 2.30 -1.24 5.02
CA TYR A 194 1.69 -1.42 6.35
C TYR A 194 2.75 -1.49 7.45
N ASP A 195 3.79 -2.32 7.29
CA ASP A 195 4.86 -2.49 8.26
C ASP A 195 5.60 -1.18 8.54
N LEU A 196 5.96 -0.43 7.48
CA LEU A 196 6.63 0.86 7.61
C LEU A 196 5.77 1.87 8.38
N TYR A 197 4.47 1.97 8.05
CA TYR A 197 3.59 2.95 8.67
C TYR A 197 3.24 2.59 10.12
N VAL A 198 3.08 1.30 10.46
CA VAL A 198 2.92 0.86 11.86
C VAL A 198 4.15 1.23 12.67
N ARG A 199 5.36 1.00 12.15
CA ARG A 199 6.60 1.38 12.84
C ARG A 199 6.73 2.90 13.00
N ALA A 200 6.36 3.67 11.98
CA ALA A 200 6.35 5.13 12.07
C ALA A 200 5.36 5.62 13.15
N LEU A 201 4.14 5.09 13.16
CA LEU A 201 3.12 5.42 14.16
C LEU A 201 3.51 4.96 15.57
N ALA A 202 4.26 3.86 15.70
CA ALA A 202 4.84 3.43 16.98
C ALA A 202 5.90 4.42 17.50
N HIS A 203 6.60 5.12 16.61
CA HIS A 203 7.47 6.25 16.90
C HIS A 203 6.72 7.59 16.97
N GLN A 204 5.39 7.58 17.12
CA GLN A 204 4.53 8.75 17.27
C GLN A 204 4.55 9.70 16.06
N ALA A 205 4.75 9.16 14.85
CA ALA A 205 4.60 9.94 13.62
C ALA A 205 3.26 10.65 13.58
N ARG A 206 3.26 11.93 13.29
CA ARG A 206 2.05 12.70 13.02
C ARG A 206 1.58 12.38 11.61
N TYR A 207 0.77 11.32 11.50
CA TYR A 207 0.22 10.89 10.23
C TYR A 207 -1.10 11.60 9.96
N LYS A 208 -1.08 12.61 9.10
CA LYS A 208 -2.23 13.43 8.73
C LYS A 208 -2.89 12.91 7.46
N ILE A 209 -4.20 12.83 7.45
CA ILE A 209 -4.99 12.58 6.24
C ILE A 209 -5.72 13.85 5.89
N ILE A 210 -5.61 14.31 4.65
CA ILE A 210 -6.38 15.43 4.10
C ILE A 210 -7.48 14.90 3.17
N HIS A 211 -8.57 15.64 3.07
CA HIS A 211 -9.73 15.22 2.27
C HIS A 211 -9.63 15.73 0.81
N SER A 212 -8.46 15.61 0.20
CA SER A 212 -8.27 15.72 -1.25
C SER A 212 -8.07 14.34 -1.86
N CYS A 213 -8.08 14.24 -3.16
CA CYS A 213 -7.80 13.01 -3.90
C CYS A 213 -6.84 13.31 -5.03
N GLY A 214 -5.57 13.00 -4.83
CA GLY A 214 -4.50 13.23 -5.80
C GLY A 214 -3.84 11.95 -6.30
N TYR A 215 -4.31 10.77 -5.89
CA TYR A 215 -3.77 9.49 -6.31
C TYR A 215 -4.81 8.68 -7.08
N GLY A 216 -4.49 8.30 -8.32
CA GLY A 216 -5.28 7.42 -9.17
C GLY A 216 -4.69 6.02 -9.20
N ALA A 217 -5.36 5.06 -8.58
CA ALA A 217 -4.99 3.65 -8.62
C ALA A 217 -5.71 2.94 -9.78
N VAL A 218 -4.95 2.42 -10.74
CA VAL A 218 -5.52 1.76 -11.92
C VAL A 218 -5.91 0.32 -11.58
N VAL A 219 -7.20 0.02 -11.68
CA VAL A 219 -7.73 -1.33 -11.40
C VAL A 219 -7.45 -2.24 -12.58
N ARG A 220 -6.65 -3.29 -12.32
CA ARG A 220 -6.32 -4.32 -13.31
C ARG A 220 -6.79 -5.69 -12.80
N SER A 221 -7.17 -6.56 -13.73
CA SER A 221 -7.60 -7.93 -13.42
C SER A 221 -6.47 -8.83 -12.91
N ASP A 222 -5.22 -8.46 -13.18
CA ASP A 222 -4.00 -9.20 -12.87
C ASP A 222 -3.17 -8.60 -11.71
N SER A 223 -3.72 -7.63 -10.97
CA SER A 223 -3.06 -6.96 -9.87
C SER A 223 -2.42 -7.94 -8.86
N LEU A 224 -1.16 -7.68 -8.49
CA LEU A 224 -0.40 -8.46 -7.50
C LEU A 224 -1.07 -8.46 -6.13
N SER A 225 -1.77 -7.39 -5.75
CA SER A 225 -2.48 -7.27 -4.48
C SER A 225 -3.61 -8.31 -4.31
N GLY A 226 -4.08 -8.93 -5.39
CA GLY A 226 -5.06 -10.03 -5.37
C GLY A 226 -4.47 -11.43 -5.20
N ARG A 227 -3.15 -11.61 -5.32
CA ARG A 227 -2.48 -12.92 -5.35
C ARG A 227 -1.48 -13.08 -4.22
N HIS A 228 -1.96 -13.08 -2.98
CA HIS A 228 -1.12 -13.39 -1.81
C HIS A 228 -0.60 -14.83 -1.87
N ARG A 229 0.70 -15.02 -1.72
CA ARG A 229 1.29 -16.34 -1.46
C ARG A 229 1.16 -16.66 0.02
N THR A 230 1.15 -17.94 0.37
CA THR A 230 1.12 -18.37 1.77
C THR A 230 2.32 -17.82 2.55
N GLU A 231 3.49 -17.80 1.93
CA GLU A 231 4.71 -17.23 2.51
C GLU A 231 4.61 -15.72 2.78
N ASP A 232 3.91 -14.94 1.94
CA ASP A 232 3.74 -13.51 2.16
C ASP A 232 2.93 -13.24 3.45
N LEU A 233 1.89 -14.05 3.70
CA LEU A 233 1.12 -13.98 4.95
C LEU A 233 1.97 -14.35 6.17
N ARG A 234 2.83 -15.38 6.04
CA ARG A 234 3.75 -15.79 7.11
C ARG A 234 4.67 -14.65 7.50
N ARG A 235 5.33 -14.04 6.53
CA ARG A 235 6.25 -12.93 6.76
C ARG A 235 5.57 -11.72 7.36
N LEU A 236 4.33 -11.44 6.95
CA LEU A 236 3.59 -10.29 7.46
C LEU A 236 3.22 -10.45 8.95
N TYR A 237 2.70 -11.61 9.41
CA TYR A 237 2.45 -11.78 10.83
C TYR A 237 3.74 -11.90 11.66
N GLU A 238 4.84 -12.39 11.09
CA GLU A 238 6.15 -12.38 11.73
C GLU A 238 6.71 -10.97 11.89
N ALA A 239 6.43 -10.07 10.94
CA ALA A 239 6.77 -8.64 11.08
C ALA A 239 6.01 -8.01 12.25
N ASP A 240 4.71 -8.27 12.42
CA ASP A 240 3.96 -7.83 13.61
C ASP A 240 4.59 -8.34 14.91
N ARG A 241 4.99 -9.63 14.96
CA ARG A 241 5.69 -10.20 16.13
C ARG A 241 7.01 -9.49 16.41
N THR A 242 7.74 -9.13 15.37
CA THR A 242 8.99 -8.38 15.50
C THR A 242 8.75 -7.00 16.10
N ILE A 243 7.70 -6.29 15.67
CA ILE A 243 7.30 -5.01 16.24
C ILE A 243 6.92 -5.17 17.72
N LEU A 244 6.13 -6.18 18.05
CA LEU A 244 5.73 -6.47 19.43
C LEU A 244 6.92 -6.82 20.34
N ALA A 245 7.92 -7.54 19.83
CA ALA A 245 9.10 -7.97 20.56
C ALA A 245 10.07 -6.82 20.87
N LYS A 246 10.10 -5.77 20.05
CA LYS A 246 10.94 -4.59 20.29
C LYS A 246 10.54 -3.82 21.55
N GLY A 247 9.30 -3.96 22.00
CA GLY A 247 8.81 -3.25 23.18
C GLY A 247 8.53 -1.76 22.93
N GLY A 248 8.36 -0.99 24.00
CA GLY A 248 8.09 0.46 23.93
C GLY A 248 6.66 0.86 23.55
N LEU A 249 5.80 -0.10 23.22
CA LEU A 249 4.39 0.13 22.89
C LEU A 249 3.53 0.23 24.15
N SER A 250 2.50 1.08 24.12
CA SER A 250 1.45 1.03 25.13
C SER A 250 0.72 -0.31 25.07
N SER A 251 0.08 -0.70 26.20
CA SER A 251 -0.72 -1.93 26.25
C SER A 251 -1.83 -1.96 25.18
N ALA A 252 -2.45 -0.81 24.91
CA ALA A 252 -3.48 -0.65 23.88
C ALA A 252 -2.91 -0.85 22.47
N HIS A 253 -1.76 -0.24 22.16
CA HIS A 253 -1.09 -0.41 20.88
C HIS A 253 -0.64 -1.86 20.66
N ALA A 254 -0.03 -2.48 21.67
CA ALA A 254 0.35 -3.88 21.59
C ALA A 254 -0.87 -4.80 21.39
N ALA A 255 -2.02 -4.50 22.01
CA ALA A 255 -3.23 -5.29 21.86
C ALA A 255 -3.79 -5.23 20.42
N VAL A 256 -3.78 -4.07 19.77
CA VAL A 256 -4.30 -3.95 18.40
C VAL A 256 -3.37 -4.63 17.40
N ILE A 257 -2.04 -4.53 17.57
CA ILE A 257 -1.07 -5.23 16.71
C ILE A 257 -1.21 -6.76 16.89
N ARG A 258 -1.41 -7.27 18.12
CA ARG A 258 -1.69 -8.70 18.34
C ARG A 258 -2.96 -9.17 17.62
N ARG A 259 -4.02 -8.32 17.57
CA ARG A 259 -5.23 -8.66 16.80
C ARG A 259 -4.95 -8.76 15.30
N HIS A 260 -4.13 -7.85 14.75
CA HIS A 260 -3.73 -7.92 13.36
C HIS A 260 -2.85 -9.16 13.09
N GLU A 261 -1.85 -9.41 13.93
CA GLU A 261 -1.01 -10.62 13.87
C GLU A 261 -1.87 -11.88 13.83
N GLN A 262 -2.81 -12.01 14.77
CA GLN A 262 -3.72 -13.15 14.81
C GLN A 262 -4.58 -13.24 13.54
N HIS A 263 -5.11 -12.12 13.05
CA HIS A 263 -5.91 -12.06 11.83
C HIS A 263 -5.12 -12.56 10.60
N ILE A 264 -3.88 -12.11 10.44
CA ILE A 264 -3.02 -12.54 9.32
C ILE A 264 -2.59 -13.99 9.49
N ARG A 265 -2.26 -14.42 10.72
CA ARG A 265 -1.92 -15.81 11.02
C ARG A 265 -3.08 -16.75 10.73
N ASP A 266 -4.31 -16.42 11.10
CA ASP A 266 -5.49 -17.22 10.79
C ASP A 266 -5.67 -17.41 9.27
N ARG A 267 -5.42 -16.36 8.48
CA ARG A 267 -5.41 -16.44 7.01
C ARG A 267 -4.28 -17.30 6.48
N TYR A 268 -3.09 -17.22 7.09
CA TYR A 268 -1.96 -18.09 6.76
C TYR A 268 -2.30 -19.56 7.02
N GLU A 269 -2.80 -19.88 8.21
CA GLU A 269 -3.12 -21.25 8.60
C GLU A 269 -4.15 -21.90 7.65
N LEU A 270 -5.21 -21.18 7.32
CA LEU A 270 -6.19 -21.64 6.34
C LEU A 270 -5.54 -21.88 4.97
N ARG A 271 -4.75 -20.91 4.49
CA ARG A 271 -4.12 -21.01 3.17
C ARG A 271 -3.12 -22.15 3.12
N HIS A 272 -2.29 -22.29 4.15
CA HIS A 272 -1.29 -23.35 4.26
C HIS A 272 -1.95 -24.74 4.29
N PHE A 273 -3.03 -24.90 5.04
CA PHE A 273 -3.84 -26.11 5.01
C PHE A 273 -4.35 -26.45 3.60
N LEU A 274 -4.86 -25.45 2.87
CA LEU A 274 -5.34 -25.64 1.50
C LEU A 274 -4.21 -25.99 0.53
N ASP A 275 -3.03 -25.42 0.70
CA ASP A 275 -1.84 -25.73 -0.10
C ASP A 275 -1.36 -27.16 0.14
N ILE A 276 -1.30 -27.61 1.41
CA ILE A 276 -0.99 -29.02 1.75
C ILE A 276 -2.02 -29.95 1.14
N LYS A 277 -3.30 -29.61 1.25
CA LYS A 277 -4.38 -30.42 0.65
C LYS A 277 -4.22 -30.56 -0.87
N ALA A 278 -3.85 -29.47 -1.54
CA ALA A 278 -3.67 -29.45 -3.00
C ALA A 278 -2.44 -30.26 -3.44
N GLN A 279 -1.34 -30.17 -2.67
CA GLN A 279 -0.06 -30.81 -3.03
C GLN A 279 0.04 -32.27 -2.56
N SER A 280 -0.47 -32.57 -1.36
CA SER A 280 -0.21 -33.84 -0.65
C SER A 280 -1.50 -34.61 -0.23
N GLY A 281 -2.66 -34.08 -0.60
CA GLY A 281 -3.95 -34.70 -0.36
C GLY A 281 -4.55 -34.40 1.01
N LEU A 282 -5.80 -34.89 1.18
CA LEU A 282 -6.63 -34.58 2.36
C LEU A 282 -6.06 -35.18 3.67
N LEU A 283 -5.45 -36.36 3.61
CA LEU A 283 -4.90 -37.03 4.79
C LEU A 283 -3.73 -36.22 5.39
N SER A 284 -2.84 -35.71 4.54
CA SER A 284 -1.72 -34.86 4.96
C SER A 284 -2.21 -33.53 5.56
N ALA A 285 -3.22 -32.90 4.95
CA ALA A 285 -3.84 -31.70 5.49
C ALA A 285 -4.54 -31.95 6.84
N ALA A 286 -5.22 -33.10 7.00
CA ALA A 286 -5.82 -33.47 8.28
C ALA A 286 -4.75 -33.71 9.36
N ALA A 287 -3.65 -34.40 9.02
CA ALA A 287 -2.52 -34.60 9.93
C ALA A 287 -1.91 -33.25 10.37
N TYR A 288 -1.77 -32.28 9.44
CA TYR A 288 -1.35 -30.93 9.78
C TYR A 288 -2.29 -30.26 10.79
N ALA A 289 -3.60 -30.29 10.54
CA ALA A 289 -4.59 -29.66 11.45
C ALA A 289 -4.58 -30.32 12.84
N LEU A 290 -4.37 -31.64 12.93
CA LEU A 290 -4.25 -32.34 14.20
C LEU A 290 -2.96 -32.03 14.97
N SER A 291 -1.84 -31.87 14.26
CA SER A 291 -0.56 -31.50 14.86
C SER A 291 -0.46 -30.02 15.25
N HIS A 292 -1.37 -29.18 14.73
CA HIS A 292 -1.43 -27.73 15.01
C HIS A 292 -2.80 -27.33 15.59
N PRO A 293 -3.13 -27.75 16.83
CA PRO A 293 -4.47 -27.55 17.39
C PRO A 293 -4.89 -26.07 17.48
N PHE A 294 -3.93 -25.16 17.60
CA PHE A 294 -4.20 -23.70 17.58
C PHE A 294 -4.62 -23.18 16.21
N ALA A 295 -4.31 -23.89 15.12
CA ALA A 295 -4.72 -23.54 13.76
C ALA A 295 -6.13 -24.07 13.44
N ALA A 296 -6.61 -25.08 14.14
CA ALA A 296 -7.87 -25.76 13.86
C ALA A 296 -9.10 -24.82 13.83
N PRO A 297 -9.27 -23.85 14.75
CA PRO A 297 -10.38 -22.90 14.67
C PRO A 297 -10.35 -22.03 13.41
N ALA A 298 -9.16 -21.54 13.03
CA ALA A 298 -8.97 -20.72 11.82
C ALA A 298 -9.29 -21.50 10.55
N ILE A 299 -8.80 -22.74 10.46
CA ILE A 299 -9.04 -23.66 9.33
C ILE A 299 -10.54 -23.98 9.23
N ALA A 300 -11.17 -24.43 10.32
CA ALA A 300 -12.58 -24.78 10.33
C ALA A 300 -13.48 -23.59 10.03
N GLY A 301 -13.22 -22.45 10.69
CA GLY A 301 -13.95 -21.19 10.46
C GLY A 301 -13.82 -20.69 9.03
N GLY A 302 -12.63 -20.77 8.45
CA GLY A 302 -12.37 -20.36 7.08
C GLY A 302 -13.07 -21.26 6.04
N ILE A 303 -13.02 -22.59 6.20
CA ILE A 303 -13.73 -23.52 5.32
C ILE A 303 -15.24 -23.30 5.38
N LEU A 304 -15.79 -23.11 6.58
CA LEU A 304 -17.22 -22.85 6.76
C LEU A 304 -17.63 -21.52 6.11
N ALA A 305 -16.76 -20.49 6.23
CA ALA A 305 -16.99 -19.21 5.63
C ALA A 305 -17.03 -19.28 4.10
N ASP A 306 -16.08 -19.98 3.47
CA ASP A 306 -16.02 -20.13 2.00
C ASP A 306 -17.27 -20.86 1.47
N LYS A 307 -17.71 -21.91 2.17
CA LYS A 307 -18.96 -22.63 1.82
C LYS A 307 -20.19 -21.71 1.90
N THR A 308 -20.33 -20.94 2.98
CA THR A 308 -21.48 -20.04 3.17
C THR A 308 -21.48 -18.89 2.18
N GLU A 309 -20.29 -18.39 1.78
CA GLU A 309 -20.17 -17.30 0.80
C GLU A 309 -20.52 -17.77 -0.62
N ARG A 310 -20.18 -19.00 -1.00
CA ARG A 310 -20.60 -19.62 -2.25
C ARG A 310 -22.13 -19.76 -2.36
N PHE A 311 -22.79 -20.06 -1.23
CA PHE A 311 -24.27 -20.08 -1.17
C PHE A 311 -24.86 -18.65 -1.27
N ARG A 312 -24.23 -17.64 -0.67
CA ARG A 312 -24.68 -16.23 -0.72
C ARG A 312 -24.44 -15.56 -2.08
N LYS A 313 -23.29 -15.80 -2.73
CA LYS A 313 -23.01 -15.25 -4.08
C LYS A 313 -23.97 -15.74 -5.17
N ARG A 314 -24.67 -16.83 -4.93
CA ARG A 314 -25.80 -17.27 -5.77
C ARG A 314 -27.06 -16.39 -5.62
N SER A 315 -27.13 -15.53 -4.60
CA SER A 315 -28.33 -14.73 -4.29
C SER A 315 -28.16 -13.21 -4.39
N THR A 316 -26.93 -12.68 -4.47
CA THR A 316 -26.75 -11.22 -4.53
C THR A 316 -25.46 -10.85 -5.26
N THR A 317 -25.59 -10.40 -6.49
CA THR A 317 -24.58 -9.57 -7.14
C THR A 317 -24.69 -8.17 -6.53
N THR A 318 -24.07 -7.96 -5.38
CA THR A 318 -23.99 -6.60 -4.81
C THR A 318 -22.83 -5.89 -5.50
N ILE A 319 -23.16 -5.20 -6.57
CA ILE A 319 -22.29 -4.20 -7.20
C ILE A 319 -22.04 -3.14 -6.12
N ALA A 320 -20.76 -2.95 -5.76
CA ALA A 320 -20.37 -1.82 -4.93
C ALA A 320 -20.86 -0.54 -5.60
N HIS A 321 -21.67 0.27 -4.90
CA HIS A 321 -22.12 1.55 -5.44
C HIS A 321 -20.88 2.40 -5.76
N PRO A 322 -20.68 2.80 -7.03
CA PRO A 322 -19.73 3.84 -7.36
C PRO A 322 -20.18 5.14 -6.69
N GLY A 323 -19.26 6.04 -6.35
CA GLY A 323 -19.58 7.41 -5.97
C GLY A 323 -20.45 8.08 -7.06
N ALA A 324 -20.99 9.26 -6.79
CA ALA A 324 -21.90 9.97 -7.69
C ALA A 324 -21.38 10.07 -9.14
N ASN A 325 -20.05 10.08 -9.31
CA ASN A 325 -19.35 10.16 -10.62
C ASN A 325 -18.79 8.82 -11.14
N GLY A 326 -19.20 7.69 -10.56
CA GLY A 326 -18.81 6.36 -11.02
C GLY A 326 -17.42 5.87 -10.52
N LEU A 327 -16.68 6.69 -9.78
CA LEU A 327 -15.38 6.32 -9.19
C LEU A 327 -15.55 5.71 -7.79
N ARG A 328 -14.69 4.75 -7.47
CA ARG A 328 -14.57 4.18 -6.12
C ARG A 328 -13.40 4.84 -5.40
N TYR A 329 -13.59 5.20 -4.14
CA TYR A 329 -12.55 5.81 -3.31
C TYR A 329 -12.13 4.88 -2.17
N LEU A 330 -10.87 5.01 -1.72
CA LEU A 330 -10.34 4.26 -0.59
C LEU A 330 -10.97 4.75 0.72
N LEU A 331 -10.94 6.06 0.95
CA LEU A 331 -11.57 6.70 2.09
C LEU A 331 -12.98 7.12 1.67
N GLN A 332 -13.99 6.63 2.36
CA GLN A 332 -15.36 7.07 2.14
C GLN A 332 -15.57 8.41 2.86
N ALA A 333 -16.39 9.30 2.30
CA ALA A 333 -16.93 10.42 3.06
C ALA A 333 -17.61 9.86 4.31
N ALA A 334 -17.36 10.49 5.47
CA ALA A 334 -18.12 10.14 6.67
C ALA A 334 -19.60 10.32 6.34
N PRO A 335 -20.49 9.37 6.70
CA PRO A 335 -21.92 9.65 6.61
C PRO A 335 -22.22 10.91 7.44
N GLU A 336 -22.99 11.83 6.83
CA GLU A 336 -23.51 13.02 7.51
C GLU A 336 -24.32 12.68 8.74
#